data_036e3ed3dde2cfe8f79b5853d453e904
#
_entry.id   036e3ed3dde2cfe8f79b5853d453e904
#
_cell.length_a   1.000
_cell.length_b   1.000
_cell.length_c   1.000
_cell.angle_alpha   90.00
_cell.angle_beta   90.00
_cell.angle_gamma   90.00
#
_symmetry.space_group_name_H-M   'P 1'
#
loop_
_entity.id
_entity.type
_entity.pdbx_description
1 polymer ?
#
loop_
_entity_poly.entity_id
_entity_poly.type
_entity_poly.pdbx_seq_one_letter_code
_entity_poly.pdbx_strand_id
1 'polypeptide(L)'
;HGIRPNHIVVDMSTISPIATRRIASELLKHDAAMIDAPVSGGDTGAKAGTLAIMAGGSEDAFQTCLPVFEAMGKTITHVGETGMGQTVKLCNQILVSVTNMAVCEAVSLARKAGLDPQIMIAATENGAAGSWQLSNLGPKMSKRDYRPGFMIDLQQKDLRLALEMCRELEQPVPALSLVHQLFTGCQSNGEGREGTQALIKSLERLAGDQPET
;
A
#
# COMPACT_ATOMS: atom_id res chain seq x y z
N HIS A 1 -8.88 29.69 -7.11
CA HIS A 1 -10.12 30.52 -6.99
C HIS A 1 -11.24 29.87 -6.16
N GLY A 2 -11.05 28.72 -5.46
CA GLY A 2 -12.08 28.04 -4.66
C GLY A 2 -11.80 28.00 -3.15
N ILE A 3 -10.57 28.24 -2.71
CA ILE A 3 -10.20 28.21 -1.29
C ILE A 3 -10.65 29.50 -0.60
N ARG A 4 -11.23 29.34 0.58
CA ARG A 4 -11.69 30.42 1.46
C ARG A 4 -11.20 30.20 2.89
N PRO A 5 -11.14 31.20 3.75
CA PRO A 5 -10.82 31.03 5.16
C PRO A 5 -11.70 29.96 5.82
N ASN A 6 -11.08 29.19 6.73
CA ASN A 6 -11.68 28.08 7.47
C ASN A 6 -12.05 26.84 6.63
N HIS A 7 -11.66 26.77 5.34
CA HIS A 7 -11.76 25.50 4.61
C HIS A 7 -10.76 24.49 5.13
N ILE A 8 -11.16 23.22 5.13
CA ILE A 8 -10.26 22.08 5.37
C ILE A 8 -10.16 21.29 4.06
N VAL A 9 -8.96 21.18 3.51
CA VAL A 9 -8.68 20.33 2.37
C VAL A 9 -8.24 18.96 2.87
N VAL A 10 -9.00 17.93 2.51
CA VAL A 10 -8.66 16.54 2.87
C VAL A 10 -8.12 15.83 1.61
N ASP A 11 -6.87 15.41 1.66
CA ASP A 11 -6.25 14.60 0.61
C ASP A 11 -6.14 13.14 1.06
N MET A 12 -6.93 12.27 0.45
CA MET A 12 -6.95 10.83 0.74
C MET A 12 -6.11 10.02 -0.25
N SER A 13 -5.41 10.67 -1.17
CA SER A 13 -4.48 10.03 -2.09
C SER A 13 -3.14 9.71 -1.41
N THR A 14 -2.30 8.90 -2.06
CA THR A 14 -0.92 8.68 -1.62
C THR A 14 0.02 9.54 -2.46
N ILE A 15 0.62 10.55 -1.83
CA ILE A 15 1.60 11.46 -2.41
C ILE A 15 2.82 11.61 -1.48
N SER A 16 3.81 12.40 -1.92
CA SER A 16 4.99 12.70 -1.11
C SER A 16 4.63 13.49 0.16
N PRO A 17 5.12 13.08 1.36
CA PRO A 17 4.95 13.86 2.60
C PRO A 17 5.50 15.30 2.47
N ILE A 18 6.54 15.50 1.67
CA ILE A 18 7.14 16.82 1.40
C ILE A 18 6.19 17.66 0.57
N ALA A 19 5.62 17.08 -0.49
CA ALA A 19 4.63 17.76 -1.32
C ALA A 19 3.40 18.13 -0.48
N THR A 20 2.94 17.25 0.40
CA THR A 20 1.85 17.49 1.35
C THR A 20 2.12 18.71 2.22
N ARG A 21 3.30 18.77 2.89
CA ARG A 21 3.68 19.91 3.73
C ARG A 21 3.77 21.21 2.95
N ARG A 22 4.28 21.18 1.71
CA ARG A 22 4.33 22.34 0.83
C ARG A 22 2.92 22.85 0.49
N ILE A 23 2.00 21.94 0.12
CA ILE A 23 0.61 22.29 -0.18
C ILE A 23 -0.07 22.89 1.07
N ALA A 24 0.12 22.29 2.25
CA ALA A 24 -0.42 22.79 3.50
C ALA A 24 0.09 24.21 3.81
N SER A 25 1.37 24.49 3.59
CA SER A 25 1.94 25.83 3.76
C SER A 25 1.30 26.87 2.82
N GLU A 26 0.97 26.48 1.59
CA GLU A 26 0.25 27.38 0.67
C GLU A 26 -1.20 27.61 1.11
N LEU A 27 -1.90 26.57 1.56
CA LEU A 27 -3.27 26.67 2.08
C LEU A 27 -3.35 27.58 3.31
N LEU A 28 -2.35 27.50 4.18
CA LEU A 28 -2.29 28.34 5.39
C LEU A 28 -2.24 29.85 5.08
N LYS A 29 -1.67 30.26 3.94
CA LYS A 29 -1.68 31.65 3.48
C LYS A 29 -3.08 32.19 3.17
N HIS A 30 -4.05 31.28 3.04
CA HIS A 30 -5.46 31.56 2.78
C HIS A 30 -6.35 31.20 3.98
N ASP A 31 -5.77 31.09 5.17
CA ASP A 31 -6.45 30.69 6.40
C ASP A 31 -7.22 29.36 6.25
N ALA A 32 -6.69 28.43 5.43
CA ALA A 32 -7.24 27.10 5.21
C ALA A 32 -6.31 26.03 5.77
N ALA A 33 -6.89 24.96 6.32
CA ALA A 33 -6.16 23.82 6.86
C ALA A 33 -6.05 22.68 5.84
N MET A 34 -5.11 21.76 6.08
CA MET A 34 -4.96 20.50 5.31
C MET A 34 -4.92 19.30 6.25
N ILE A 35 -5.63 18.27 5.88
CA ILE A 35 -5.51 16.91 6.42
C ILE A 35 -5.03 15.99 5.29
N ASP A 36 -3.92 15.32 5.49
CA ASP A 36 -3.51 14.19 4.67
C ASP A 36 -4.01 12.89 5.30
N ALA A 37 -4.94 12.24 4.63
CA ALA A 37 -5.67 11.10 5.16
C ALA A 37 -5.61 9.88 4.21
N PRO A 38 -4.41 9.41 3.80
CA PRO A 38 -4.31 8.24 2.95
C PRO A 38 -4.93 7.01 3.63
N VAL A 39 -5.33 6.06 2.79
CA VAL A 39 -6.15 4.91 3.21
C VAL A 39 -5.50 3.59 2.89
N SER A 40 -5.91 2.54 3.63
CA SER A 40 -5.60 1.14 3.35
C SER A 40 -6.89 0.32 3.43
N GLY A 41 -7.01 -0.72 2.56
CA GLY A 41 -8.19 -1.59 2.47
C GLY A 41 -8.63 -1.88 1.03
N GLY A 42 -8.02 -1.21 0.05
CA GLY A 42 -8.32 -1.38 -1.38
C GLY A 42 -9.77 -1.03 -1.75
N ASP A 43 -10.21 -1.48 -2.93
CA ASP A 43 -11.56 -1.22 -3.41
C ASP A 43 -12.62 -1.93 -2.58
N THR A 44 -12.32 -3.10 -2.05
CA THR A 44 -13.20 -3.86 -1.16
C THR A 44 -13.48 -3.10 0.12
N GLY A 45 -12.44 -2.57 0.77
CA GLY A 45 -12.60 -1.76 1.97
C GLY A 45 -13.36 -0.46 1.72
N ALA A 46 -13.12 0.19 0.58
CA ALA A 46 -13.84 1.40 0.19
C ALA A 46 -15.36 1.13 -0.01
N LYS A 47 -15.71 0.08 -0.74
CA LYS A 47 -17.11 -0.33 -0.96
C LYS A 47 -17.83 -0.72 0.33
N ALA A 48 -17.12 -1.34 1.26
CA ALA A 48 -17.67 -1.80 2.53
C ALA A 48 -17.67 -0.72 3.64
N GLY A 49 -17.08 0.46 3.41
CA GLY A 49 -16.89 1.47 4.45
C GLY A 49 -15.98 1.01 5.59
N THR A 50 -14.97 0.21 5.29
CA THR A 50 -14.09 -0.43 6.29
C THR A 50 -12.62 -0.05 6.13
N LEU A 51 -12.34 1.09 5.52
CA LEU A 51 -10.97 1.55 5.32
C LEU A 51 -10.26 1.80 6.66
N ALA A 52 -8.94 1.56 6.65
CA ALA A 52 -8.05 2.15 7.63
C ALA A 52 -7.59 3.51 7.12
N ILE A 53 -7.83 4.57 7.89
CA ILE A 53 -7.55 5.96 7.53
C ILE A 53 -6.44 6.49 8.45
N MET A 54 -5.38 7.01 7.87
CA MET A 54 -4.18 7.49 8.57
C MET A 54 -4.13 9.02 8.43
N ALA A 55 -4.72 9.75 9.38
CA ALA A 55 -4.92 11.19 9.25
C ALA A 55 -3.80 11.99 9.93
N GLY A 56 -3.11 12.83 9.15
CA GLY A 56 -2.13 13.81 9.60
C GLY A 56 -2.68 15.23 9.44
N GLY A 57 -2.46 16.09 10.44
CA GLY A 57 -2.90 17.50 10.48
C GLY A 57 -3.21 17.95 11.88
N SER A 58 -3.72 19.17 12.04
CA SER A 58 -4.08 19.66 13.38
C SER A 58 -5.24 18.88 13.99
N GLU A 59 -5.24 18.73 15.31
CA GLU A 59 -6.31 18.04 16.06
C GLU A 59 -7.69 18.64 15.75
N ASP A 60 -7.82 19.95 15.73
CA ASP A 60 -9.10 20.64 15.47
C ASP A 60 -9.65 20.30 14.06
N ALA A 61 -8.78 20.31 13.05
CA ALA A 61 -9.15 19.94 11.69
C ALA A 61 -9.51 18.46 11.59
N PHE A 62 -8.77 17.59 12.29
CA PHE A 62 -9.07 16.16 12.36
C PHE A 62 -10.44 15.90 12.98
N GLN A 63 -10.73 16.50 14.15
CA GLN A 63 -12.03 16.35 14.83
C GLN A 63 -13.20 16.87 13.98
N THR A 64 -12.98 17.97 13.23
CA THR A 64 -13.98 18.48 12.29
C THR A 64 -14.27 17.49 11.15
N CYS A 65 -13.25 16.76 10.67
CA CYS A 65 -13.38 15.80 9.58
C CYS A 65 -13.79 14.39 10.05
N LEU A 66 -13.71 14.09 11.34
CA LEU A 66 -13.95 12.76 11.90
C LEU A 66 -15.28 12.13 11.45
N PRO A 67 -16.43 12.84 11.45
CA PRO A 67 -17.69 12.25 11.00
C PRO A 67 -17.66 11.80 9.53
N VAL A 68 -16.87 12.48 8.70
CA VAL A 68 -16.67 12.08 7.29
C VAL A 68 -15.82 10.81 7.19
N PHE A 69 -14.78 10.70 8.01
CA PHE A 69 -13.94 9.52 8.06
C PHE A 69 -14.70 8.30 8.58
N GLU A 70 -15.54 8.46 9.59
CA GLU A 70 -16.39 7.40 10.15
C GLU A 70 -17.37 6.80 9.13
N ALA A 71 -17.81 7.60 8.15
CA ALA A 71 -18.65 7.12 7.05
C ALA A 71 -17.90 6.23 6.05
N MET A 72 -16.55 6.29 6.00
CA MET A 72 -15.73 5.62 5.01
C MET A 72 -14.84 4.50 5.59
N GLY A 73 -14.54 4.55 6.88
CA GLY A 73 -13.58 3.67 7.52
C GLY A 73 -13.98 3.22 8.90
N LYS A 74 -13.37 2.13 9.37
CA LYS A 74 -13.54 1.60 10.73
C LYS A 74 -12.35 1.84 11.64
N THR A 75 -11.16 1.96 11.06
CA THR A 75 -9.93 2.22 11.81
C THR A 75 -9.44 3.60 11.41
N ILE A 76 -9.70 4.59 12.24
CA ILE A 76 -9.34 5.98 11.97
C ILE A 76 -8.32 6.39 13.02
N THR A 77 -7.13 6.77 12.58
CA THR A 77 -6.06 7.13 13.50
C THR A 77 -5.53 8.52 13.15
N HIS A 78 -5.59 9.45 14.14
CA HIS A 78 -4.82 10.68 14.05
C HIS A 78 -3.36 10.36 14.36
N VAL A 79 -2.47 10.54 13.39
CA VAL A 79 -1.08 10.08 13.46
C VAL A 79 -0.08 11.21 13.68
N GLY A 80 -0.56 12.43 13.94
CA GLY A 80 0.26 13.60 14.19
C GLY A 80 0.04 14.72 13.19
N GLU A 81 1.07 15.55 13.00
CA GLU A 81 1.00 16.74 12.15
C GLU A 81 0.89 16.42 10.65
N THR A 82 0.62 17.44 9.85
CA THR A 82 0.51 17.36 8.38
C THR A 82 1.74 16.66 7.76
N GLY A 83 1.48 15.69 6.90
CA GLY A 83 2.45 14.82 6.25
C GLY A 83 2.75 13.53 7.01
N MET A 84 2.29 13.39 8.27
CA MET A 84 2.46 12.15 9.03
C MET A 84 1.51 11.05 8.55
N GLY A 85 0.33 11.38 8.06
CA GLY A 85 -0.56 10.42 7.40
C GLY A 85 0.13 9.77 6.19
N GLN A 86 0.74 10.57 5.32
CA GLN A 86 1.51 10.08 4.19
C GLN A 86 2.71 9.25 4.65
N THR A 87 3.42 9.69 5.69
CA THR A 87 4.57 8.93 6.24
C THR A 87 4.14 7.54 6.71
N VAL A 88 3.06 7.45 7.49
CA VAL A 88 2.50 6.16 7.93
C VAL A 88 2.05 5.32 6.73
N LYS A 89 1.47 5.94 5.71
CA LYS A 89 1.10 5.23 4.47
C LYS A 89 2.31 4.65 3.76
N LEU A 90 3.43 5.37 3.68
CA LEU A 90 4.65 4.82 3.07
C LEU A 90 5.21 3.64 3.89
N CYS A 91 5.18 3.71 5.22
CA CYS A 91 5.51 2.56 6.08
C CYS A 91 4.58 1.36 5.81
N ASN A 92 3.26 1.62 5.71
CA ASN A 92 2.29 0.58 5.32
C ASN A 92 2.64 -0.06 3.97
N GLN A 93 3.06 0.73 2.96
CA GLN A 93 3.39 0.21 1.64
C GLN A 93 4.68 -0.62 1.64
N ILE A 94 5.65 -0.32 2.51
CA ILE A 94 6.82 -1.18 2.76
C ILE A 94 6.34 -2.54 3.30
N LEU A 95 5.53 -2.54 4.36
CA LEU A 95 5.01 -3.78 4.97
C LEU A 95 4.20 -4.61 3.96
N VAL A 96 3.28 -3.98 3.24
CA VAL A 96 2.44 -4.65 2.23
C VAL A 96 3.28 -5.30 1.15
N SER A 97 4.25 -4.59 0.58
CA SER A 97 5.02 -5.09 -0.57
C SER A 97 6.03 -6.17 -0.18
N VAL A 98 6.73 -6.00 0.94
CA VAL A 98 7.73 -6.98 1.41
C VAL A 98 7.03 -8.26 1.88
N THR A 99 5.90 -8.14 2.59
CA THR A 99 5.10 -9.31 2.98
C THR A 99 4.53 -10.02 1.74
N ASN A 100 4.08 -9.28 0.72
CA ASN A 100 3.60 -9.88 -0.53
C ASN A 100 4.71 -10.70 -1.23
N MET A 101 5.95 -10.19 -1.25
CA MET A 101 7.10 -10.93 -1.77
C MET A 101 7.32 -12.23 -0.99
N ALA A 102 7.31 -12.17 0.34
CA ALA A 102 7.48 -13.36 1.18
C ALA A 102 6.41 -14.42 0.91
N VAL A 103 5.15 -14.00 0.69
CA VAL A 103 4.06 -14.92 0.29
C VAL A 103 4.32 -15.52 -1.09
N CYS A 104 4.81 -14.74 -2.06
CA CYS A 104 5.18 -15.27 -3.38
C CYS A 104 6.27 -16.35 -3.28
N GLU A 105 7.31 -16.13 -2.46
CA GLU A 105 8.39 -17.09 -2.23
C GLU A 105 7.85 -18.37 -1.57
N ALA A 106 7.01 -18.24 -0.54
CA ALA A 106 6.42 -19.39 0.16
C ALA A 106 5.53 -20.24 -0.77
N VAL A 107 4.68 -19.59 -1.58
CA VAL A 107 3.83 -20.28 -2.57
C VAL A 107 4.67 -20.97 -3.65
N SER A 108 5.72 -20.32 -4.15
CA SER A 108 6.63 -20.89 -5.13
C SER A 108 7.37 -22.11 -4.57
N LEU A 109 7.89 -22.02 -3.34
CA LEU A 109 8.56 -23.11 -2.65
C LEU A 109 7.62 -24.31 -2.46
N ALA A 110 6.39 -24.07 -1.98
CA ALA A 110 5.40 -25.13 -1.79
C ALA A 110 5.14 -25.89 -3.10
N ARG A 111 4.92 -25.17 -4.22
CA ARG A 111 4.75 -25.79 -5.55
C ARG A 111 5.94 -26.65 -5.96
N LYS A 112 7.16 -26.10 -5.84
CA LYS A 112 8.38 -26.82 -6.21
C LYS A 112 8.63 -28.07 -5.36
N ALA A 113 8.19 -28.02 -4.09
CA ALA A 113 8.27 -29.17 -3.18
C ALA A 113 7.13 -30.20 -3.39
N GLY A 114 6.20 -29.95 -4.32
CA GLY A 114 5.04 -30.84 -4.54
C GLY A 114 3.96 -30.72 -3.47
N LEU A 115 3.99 -29.67 -2.63
CA LEU A 115 2.97 -29.37 -1.64
C LEU A 115 1.91 -28.45 -2.26
N ASP A 116 0.62 -28.77 -2.04
CA ASP A 116 -0.46 -27.84 -2.40
C ASP A 116 -0.30 -26.52 -1.61
N PRO A 117 -0.15 -25.37 -2.28
CA PRO A 117 -0.06 -24.08 -1.60
C PRO A 117 -1.25 -23.76 -0.72
N GLN A 118 -2.44 -24.28 -1.00
CA GLN A 118 -3.62 -24.09 -0.14
C GLN A 118 -3.43 -24.75 1.23
N ILE A 119 -2.81 -25.93 1.27
CA ILE A 119 -2.48 -26.62 2.54
C ILE A 119 -1.44 -25.81 3.32
N MET A 120 -0.42 -25.31 2.64
CA MET A 120 0.61 -24.46 3.26
C MET A 120 -0.01 -23.20 3.88
N ILE A 121 -0.89 -22.51 3.15
CA ILE A 121 -1.59 -21.30 3.62
C ILE A 121 -2.42 -21.63 4.86
N ALA A 122 -3.28 -22.65 4.80
CA ALA A 122 -4.14 -23.04 5.92
C ALA A 122 -3.34 -23.43 7.19
N ALA A 123 -2.16 -24.02 7.00
CA ALA A 123 -1.30 -24.41 8.11
C ALA A 123 -0.57 -23.21 8.77
N THR A 124 -0.41 -22.09 8.06
CA THR A 124 0.44 -20.98 8.52
C THR A 124 -0.28 -19.67 8.77
N GLU A 125 -1.47 -19.47 8.18
CA GLU A 125 -2.18 -18.17 8.23
C GLU A 125 -2.62 -17.74 9.63
N ASN A 126 -2.83 -18.69 10.55
CA ASN A 126 -3.24 -18.41 11.93
C ASN A 126 -2.05 -18.40 12.90
N GLY A 127 -0.83 -18.61 12.42
CA GLY A 127 0.40 -18.59 13.21
C GLY A 127 1.15 -17.26 13.09
N ALA A 128 2.40 -17.27 13.55
CA ALA A 128 3.29 -16.10 13.51
C ALA A 128 3.56 -15.56 12.08
N ALA A 129 3.41 -16.38 11.05
CA ALA A 129 3.53 -15.99 9.65
C ALA A 129 2.26 -15.36 9.08
N GLY A 130 1.16 -15.31 9.84
CA GLY A 130 -0.12 -14.79 9.39
C GLY A 130 -0.06 -13.35 8.93
N SER A 131 -0.73 -13.05 7.83
CA SER A 131 -0.83 -11.69 7.29
C SER A 131 -2.03 -11.57 6.35
N TRP A 132 -2.51 -10.34 6.15
CA TRP A 132 -3.56 -10.09 5.17
C TRP A 132 -3.16 -10.58 3.77
N GLN A 133 -1.89 -10.40 3.38
CA GLN A 133 -1.36 -10.86 2.09
C GLN A 133 -1.42 -12.38 1.96
N LEU A 134 -1.04 -13.11 3.02
CA LEU A 134 -1.08 -14.57 3.01
C LEU A 134 -2.52 -15.07 2.86
N SER A 135 -3.45 -14.56 3.67
CA SER A 135 -4.85 -15.04 3.66
C SER A 135 -5.66 -14.59 2.43
N ASN A 136 -5.34 -13.43 1.83
CA ASN A 136 -6.14 -12.87 0.72
C ASN A 136 -5.46 -12.97 -0.65
N LEU A 137 -4.13 -12.82 -0.72
CA LEU A 137 -3.39 -12.91 -1.98
C LEU A 137 -2.78 -14.30 -2.22
N GLY A 138 -2.39 -15.02 -1.19
CA GLY A 138 -1.88 -16.39 -1.29
C GLY A 138 -2.81 -17.33 -2.07
N PRO A 139 -4.11 -17.41 -1.75
CA PRO A 139 -5.06 -18.22 -2.51
C PRO A 139 -5.20 -17.80 -3.99
N LYS A 140 -5.06 -16.51 -4.28
CA LYS A 140 -5.07 -15.99 -5.67
C LYS A 140 -3.81 -16.42 -6.41
N MET A 141 -2.65 -16.29 -5.79
CA MET A 141 -1.37 -16.78 -6.35
C MET A 141 -1.44 -18.28 -6.65
N SER A 142 -1.97 -19.07 -5.71
CA SER A 142 -2.13 -20.52 -5.88
C SER A 142 -3.02 -20.87 -7.07
N LYS A 143 -4.05 -20.06 -7.35
CA LYS A 143 -5.01 -20.26 -8.46
C LYS A 143 -4.62 -19.50 -9.73
N ARG A 144 -3.47 -18.81 -9.76
CA ARG A 144 -3.06 -17.92 -10.86
C ARG A 144 -4.11 -16.84 -11.19
N ASP A 145 -4.84 -16.35 -10.18
CA ASP A 145 -5.79 -15.25 -10.32
C ASP A 145 -5.08 -13.90 -10.10
N TYR A 146 -4.75 -13.22 -11.18
CA TYR A 146 -4.04 -11.95 -11.17
C TYR A 146 -4.96 -10.72 -11.34
N ARG A 147 -6.28 -10.91 -11.24
CA ARG A 147 -7.24 -9.80 -11.28
C ARG A 147 -6.94 -8.80 -10.15
N PRO A 148 -6.82 -7.49 -10.46
CA PRO A 148 -6.37 -6.51 -9.50
C PRO A 148 -7.43 -6.16 -8.45
N GLY A 149 -7.05 -6.24 -7.17
CA GLY A 149 -7.63 -5.43 -6.12
C GLY A 149 -6.82 -4.15 -5.91
N PHE A 150 -5.51 -4.23 -6.21
CA PHE A 150 -4.58 -3.11 -6.28
C PHE A 150 -3.53 -3.41 -7.37
N MET A 151 -3.41 -2.52 -8.36
CA MET A 151 -2.55 -2.74 -9.52
C MET A 151 -1.06 -2.57 -9.17
N ILE A 152 -0.22 -3.31 -9.88
CA ILE A 152 1.25 -3.19 -9.80
C ILE A 152 1.70 -1.75 -10.08
N ASP A 153 1.14 -1.07 -11.09
CA ASP A 153 1.52 0.32 -11.43
C ASP A 153 1.26 1.29 -10.27
N LEU A 154 0.17 1.11 -9.53
CA LEU A 154 -0.14 1.92 -8.36
C LEU A 154 0.77 1.58 -7.17
N GLN A 155 1.06 0.30 -6.96
CA GLN A 155 2.04 -0.14 -5.96
C GLN A 155 3.42 0.46 -6.27
N GLN A 156 3.88 0.39 -7.51
CA GLN A 156 5.16 0.96 -7.95
C GLN A 156 5.24 2.48 -7.74
N LYS A 157 4.14 3.20 -7.96
CA LYS A 157 4.08 4.62 -7.63
C LYS A 157 4.33 4.83 -6.13
N ASP A 158 3.67 4.06 -5.27
CA ASP A 158 3.83 4.17 -3.82
C ASP A 158 5.25 3.79 -3.36
N LEU A 159 5.84 2.74 -3.95
CA LEU A 159 7.22 2.33 -3.63
C LEU A 159 8.25 3.39 -4.04
N ARG A 160 8.04 4.07 -5.18
CA ARG A 160 8.92 5.19 -5.58
C ARG A 160 8.87 6.33 -4.57
N LEU A 161 7.69 6.70 -4.07
CA LEU A 161 7.54 7.72 -3.02
C LEU A 161 8.23 7.29 -1.72
N ALA A 162 8.12 6.01 -1.33
CA ALA A 162 8.79 5.48 -0.14
C ALA A 162 10.32 5.50 -0.30
N LEU A 163 10.84 5.07 -1.44
CA LEU A 163 12.29 5.10 -1.73
C LEU A 163 12.84 6.52 -1.78
N GLU A 164 12.08 7.48 -2.34
CA GLU A 164 12.45 8.90 -2.36
C GLU A 164 12.59 9.44 -0.93
N MET A 165 11.59 9.21 -0.08
CA MET A 165 11.64 9.62 1.32
C MET A 165 12.79 8.96 2.08
N CYS A 166 13.00 7.65 1.89
CA CYS A 166 14.10 6.93 2.54
C CYS A 166 15.47 7.47 2.12
N ARG A 167 15.64 7.84 0.84
CA ARG A 167 16.87 8.45 0.34
C ARG A 167 17.15 9.80 1.01
N GLU A 168 16.13 10.64 1.18
CA GLU A 168 16.28 11.95 1.84
C GLU A 168 16.61 11.82 3.33
N LEU A 169 16.10 10.77 3.97
CA LEU A 169 16.36 10.49 5.39
C LEU A 169 17.63 9.62 5.59
N GLU A 170 18.34 9.26 4.53
CA GLU A 170 19.48 8.34 4.57
C GLU A 170 19.13 6.99 5.24
N GLN A 171 17.83 6.57 5.12
CA GLN A 171 17.33 5.33 5.73
C GLN A 171 17.54 4.13 4.79
N PRO A 172 18.36 3.13 5.16
CA PRO A 172 18.49 1.90 4.37
C PRO A 172 17.20 1.07 4.36
N VAL A 173 16.76 0.65 3.16
CA VAL A 173 15.56 -0.16 2.95
C VAL A 173 15.83 -1.27 1.92
N PRO A 174 16.73 -2.23 2.21
CA PRO A 174 17.18 -3.23 1.23
C PRO A 174 16.04 -4.11 0.71
N ALA A 175 15.12 -4.56 1.57
CA ALA A 175 13.99 -5.37 1.17
C ALA A 175 13.05 -4.62 0.21
N LEU A 176 12.72 -3.35 0.52
CA LEU A 176 11.90 -2.50 -0.34
C LEU A 176 12.56 -2.30 -1.71
N SER A 177 13.88 -2.06 -1.73
CA SER A 177 14.64 -1.88 -2.97
C SER A 177 14.58 -3.12 -3.86
N LEU A 178 14.74 -4.31 -3.28
CA LEU A 178 14.62 -5.58 -3.99
C LEU A 178 13.21 -5.77 -4.57
N VAL A 179 12.18 -5.60 -3.75
CA VAL A 179 10.78 -5.76 -4.19
C VAL A 179 10.43 -4.78 -5.31
N HIS A 180 10.90 -3.52 -5.20
CA HIS A 180 10.72 -2.54 -6.26
C HIS A 180 11.31 -3.00 -7.59
N GLN A 181 12.52 -3.61 -7.60
CA GLN A 181 13.12 -4.16 -8.82
C GLN A 181 12.32 -5.33 -9.39
N LEU A 182 11.82 -6.23 -8.54
CA LEU A 182 10.98 -7.35 -8.98
C LEU A 182 9.66 -6.86 -9.63
N PHE A 183 9.00 -5.86 -9.04
CA PHE A 183 7.84 -5.23 -9.67
C PHE A 183 8.18 -4.48 -10.96
N THR A 184 9.38 -3.88 -11.06
CA THR A 184 9.86 -3.31 -12.33
C THR A 184 9.94 -4.39 -13.41
N GLY A 185 10.39 -5.60 -13.05
CA GLY A 185 10.35 -6.77 -13.94
C GLY A 185 8.94 -7.10 -14.42
N CYS A 186 7.94 -7.07 -13.53
CA CYS A 186 6.53 -7.25 -13.92
C CYS A 186 6.08 -6.17 -14.92
N GLN A 187 6.38 -4.89 -14.64
CA GLN A 187 6.02 -3.79 -15.54
C GLN A 187 6.66 -3.94 -16.93
N SER A 188 7.93 -4.34 -16.97
CA SER A 188 8.66 -4.57 -18.24
C SER A 188 8.05 -5.70 -19.08
N ASN A 189 7.34 -6.62 -18.44
CA ASN A 189 6.59 -7.69 -19.11
C ASN A 189 5.12 -7.33 -19.39
N GLY A 190 4.73 -6.08 -19.23
CA GLY A 190 3.37 -5.61 -19.53
C GLY A 190 2.32 -5.93 -18.45
N GLU A 191 2.74 -6.38 -17.26
CA GLU A 191 1.86 -6.83 -16.16
C GLU A 191 1.44 -5.69 -15.21
N GLY A 192 1.73 -4.44 -15.55
CA GLY A 192 1.49 -3.28 -14.68
C GLY A 192 0.04 -3.11 -14.22
N ARG A 193 -0.93 -3.57 -15.01
CA ARG A 193 -2.36 -3.53 -14.69
C ARG A 193 -2.87 -4.75 -13.94
N GLU A 194 -2.06 -5.77 -13.76
CA GLU A 194 -2.40 -6.92 -12.92
C GLU A 194 -2.34 -6.57 -11.43
N GLY A 195 -2.93 -7.43 -10.62
CA GLY A 195 -2.89 -7.31 -9.16
C GLY A 195 -1.48 -7.58 -8.61
N THR A 196 -1.17 -7.00 -7.45
CA THR A 196 0.16 -7.11 -6.83
C THR A 196 0.59 -8.55 -6.55
N GLN A 197 -0.33 -9.51 -6.46
CA GLN A 197 -0.03 -10.93 -6.36
C GLN A 197 0.66 -11.50 -7.62
N ALA A 198 0.59 -10.82 -8.76
CA ALA A 198 1.30 -11.21 -9.97
C ALA A 198 2.83 -11.05 -9.85
N LEU A 199 3.34 -10.48 -8.75
CA LEU A 199 4.76 -10.47 -8.40
C LEU A 199 5.37 -11.88 -8.44
N ILE A 200 4.58 -12.91 -8.14
CA ILE A 200 5.02 -14.32 -8.21
C ILE A 200 5.58 -14.70 -9.59
N LYS A 201 5.07 -14.11 -10.67
CA LYS A 201 5.57 -14.34 -12.03
C LYS A 201 7.05 -13.94 -12.21
N SER A 202 7.49 -12.86 -11.52
CA SER A 202 8.91 -12.47 -11.53
C SER A 202 9.78 -13.51 -10.85
N LEU A 203 9.32 -14.12 -9.76
CA LEU A 203 10.04 -15.20 -9.08
C LEU A 203 10.07 -16.49 -9.91
N GLU A 204 8.94 -16.84 -10.55
CA GLU A 204 8.86 -17.98 -11.46
C GLU A 204 9.87 -17.84 -12.61
N ARG A 205 9.97 -16.65 -13.24
CA ARG A 205 10.98 -16.38 -14.28
C ARG A 205 12.42 -16.52 -13.75
N LEU A 206 12.71 -16.01 -12.56
CA LEU A 206 14.03 -16.15 -11.93
C LEU A 206 14.37 -17.64 -11.63
N ALA A 207 13.35 -18.45 -11.36
CA ALA A 207 13.49 -19.89 -11.14
C ALA A 207 13.59 -20.71 -12.45
N GLY A 208 13.51 -20.06 -13.62
CA GLY A 208 13.51 -20.72 -14.93
C GLY A 208 12.17 -21.33 -15.30
N ASP A 209 11.12 -21.08 -14.53
CA ASP A 209 9.77 -21.52 -14.84
C ASP A 209 9.14 -20.54 -15.85
N GLN A 210 8.46 -21.06 -16.88
CA GLN A 210 7.66 -20.19 -17.75
C GLN A 210 6.34 -19.90 -17.04
N PRO A 211 6.04 -18.63 -16.71
CA PRO A 211 4.72 -18.29 -16.19
C PRO A 211 3.66 -18.68 -17.22
N GLU A 212 2.74 -19.55 -16.85
CA GLU A 212 1.60 -19.85 -17.74
C GLU A 212 0.81 -18.53 -17.96
N THR A 213 0.51 -18.27 -19.22
CA THR A 213 -0.25 -17.10 -19.68
C THR A 213 -1.72 -17.16 -19.27
#